data_e5d6e8c455611f51ab944f2c0941301f
#
_entry.id   e5d6e8c455611f51ab944f2c0941301f
#
_cell.length_a   1.000
_cell.length_b   1.000
_cell.length_c   1.000
_cell.angle_alpha   90.00
_cell.angle_beta   90.00
_cell.angle_gamma   90.00
#
_symmetry.space_group_name_H-M   'P 1'
#
loop_
_entity.id
_entity.type
_entity.pdbx_description
1 polymer ?
#
loop_
_entity_poly.entity_id
_entity_poly.type
_entity_poly.pdbx_seq_one_letter_code
_entity_poly.pdbx_strand_id
1 'polypeptide(L)'
;SEMCIRDRSNNSDNYLGPNGELNYATADMPIPMVADCSDYETYRSGQYVPGIMGTLFSLVDKLVSSLGSTIVGAAVAMIGIQTLPDSKTPYSSGMHGVVLILFCIVPMIAWLATLWAMKGYTLTGARMKEIQAVNAVRKHAVSEGTSLEEAMEKWKTYEDVPEEFK
;
A
#
# COMPACT_ATOMS: atom_id res chain seq x y z
N SER A 1 -0.11 -6.07 20.11
CA SER A 1 -0.55 -4.73 19.66
C SER A 1 0.49 -3.64 19.94
N GLU A 2 1.25 -3.70 21.02
CA GLU A 2 2.37 -2.76 21.27
C GLU A 2 3.53 -2.93 20.28
N MET A 3 3.69 -4.11 19.68
CA MET A 3 4.76 -4.39 18.72
C MET A 3 4.60 -3.61 17.41
N CYS A 4 3.37 -3.42 16.93
CA CYS A 4 3.11 -2.62 15.71
C CYS A 4 3.34 -1.12 15.89
N ILE A 5 3.04 -0.57 17.10
CA ILE A 5 3.25 0.85 17.39
C ILE A 5 4.73 1.15 17.62
N ARG A 6 5.45 0.23 18.23
CA ARG A 6 6.90 0.36 18.51
C ARG A 6 7.74 0.30 17.24
N ASP A 7 7.36 -0.54 16.26
CA ASP A 7 8.03 -0.60 14.96
C ASP A 7 7.85 0.68 14.13
N ARG A 8 6.71 1.36 14.25
CA ARG A 8 6.46 2.59 13.49
C ARG A 8 7.30 3.78 13.97
N SER A 9 7.66 3.86 15.25
CA SER A 9 8.53 4.93 15.79
C SER A 9 10.02 4.69 15.54
N ASN A 10 10.42 3.42 15.37
CA ASN A 10 11.82 3.04 15.16
C ASN A 10 12.17 2.94 13.65
N ASN A 11 11.18 3.04 12.77
CA ASN A 11 11.38 2.83 11.33
C ASN A 11 11.81 4.11 10.58
N SER A 12 11.80 5.27 11.23
CA SER A 12 12.31 6.50 10.61
C SER A 12 13.82 6.49 10.40
N ASP A 13 14.55 5.67 11.18
CA ASP A 13 16.01 5.59 11.12
C ASP A 13 16.52 4.47 10.17
N ASN A 14 15.61 3.60 9.68
CA ASN A 14 15.97 2.46 8.83
C ASN A 14 15.89 2.73 7.31
N TYR A 15 15.64 3.98 6.91
CA TYR A 15 15.62 4.34 5.47
C TYR A 15 17.04 4.45 4.88
N LEU A 16 18.06 4.49 5.72
CA LEU A 16 19.45 4.41 5.33
C LEU A 16 20.00 3.05 5.77
N GLY A 17 20.30 2.18 4.82
CA GLY A 17 21.06 0.96 5.08
C GLY A 17 22.43 1.32 5.69
N PRO A 18 23.14 0.34 6.29
CA PRO A 18 24.44 0.56 6.93
C PRO A 18 25.51 1.19 6.03
N ASN A 19 25.27 1.22 4.72
CA ASN A 19 26.15 1.83 3.70
C ASN A 19 25.62 3.17 3.17
N GLY A 20 24.60 3.78 3.78
CA GLY A 20 23.99 5.03 3.31
C GLY A 20 23.15 4.88 2.03
N GLU A 21 22.86 3.65 1.60
CA GLU A 21 21.97 3.40 0.48
C GLU A 21 20.52 3.65 0.91
N LEU A 22 19.78 4.44 0.11
CA LEU A 22 18.33 4.54 0.22
C LEU A 22 17.75 3.14 -0.02
N ASN A 23 17.49 2.42 1.06
CA ASN A 23 16.71 1.20 0.96
C ASN A 23 15.39 1.53 0.26
N TYR A 24 14.95 0.64 -0.60
CA TYR A 24 13.76 0.73 -1.45
C TYR A 24 12.46 0.97 -0.65
N ALA A 25 12.45 2.03 0.15
CA ALA A 25 11.33 2.44 0.99
C ALA A 25 10.03 2.61 0.18
N THR A 26 10.16 2.92 -1.11
CA THR A 26 9.00 3.10 -2.00
C THR A 26 8.33 1.79 -2.39
N ALA A 27 9.04 0.66 -2.39
CA ALA A 27 8.47 -0.64 -2.74
C ALA A 27 7.53 -1.18 -1.64
N ASP A 28 7.82 -0.84 -0.38
CA ASP A 28 7.05 -1.32 0.78
C ASP A 28 5.93 -0.36 1.22
N MET A 29 5.85 0.83 0.62
CA MET A 29 4.79 1.81 0.94
C MET A 29 3.35 1.29 0.82
N PRO A 30 2.98 0.45 -0.16
CA PRO A 30 1.61 -0.05 -0.26
C PRO A 30 1.18 -0.90 0.94
N ILE A 31 2.09 -1.60 1.60
CA ILE A 31 1.77 -2.50 2.72
C ILE A 31 1.18 -1.75 3.92
N PRO A 32 1.82 -0.70 4.47
CA PRO A 32 1.22 0.09 5.54
C PRO A 32 -0.08 0.80 5.10
N MET A 33 -0.20 1.21 3.84
CA MET A 33 -1.44 1.81 3.33
C MET A 33 -2.62 0.81 3.34
N VAL A 34 -2.38 -0.46 3.01
CA VAL A 34 -3.40 -1.53 3.10
C VAL A 34 -3.80 -1.76 4.56
N ALA A 35 -2.86 -1.71 5.50
CA ALA A 35 -3.16 -1.80 6.92
C ALA A 35 -4.01 -0.61 7.39
N ASP A 36 -3.68 0.60 6.98
CA ASP A 36 -4.45 1.81 7.29
C ASP A 36 -5.88 1.75 6.72
N CYS A 37 -6.05 1.21 5.52
CA CYS A 37 -7.37 0.96 4.93
C CYS A 37 -8.17 -0.08 5.73
N SER A 38 -7.53 -1.13 6.23
CA SER A 38 -8.16 -2.14 7.08
C SER A 38 -8.60 -1.56 8.42
N ASP A 39 -7.78 -0.70 9.05
CA ASP A 39 -8.13 0.00 10.28
C ASP A 39 -9.29 0.98 10.07
N TYR A 40 -9.30 1.68 8.93
CA TYR A 40 -10.40 2.57 8.56
C TYR A 40 -11.71 1.80 8.33
N GLU A 41 -11.67 0.65 7.67
CA GLU A 41 -12.87 -0.17 7.48
C GLU A 41 -13.37 -0.73 8.83
N THR A 42 -12.48 -1.12 9.72
CA THR A 42 -12.84 -1.52 11.10
C THR A 42 -13.52 -0.37 11.85
N TYR A 43 -13.01 0.86 11.71
CA TYR A 43 -13.62 2.05 12.29
C TYR A 43 -15.05 2.29 11.74
N ARG A 44 -15.23 2.08 10.43
CA ARG A 44 -16.49 2.34 9.72
C ARG A 44 -17.53 1.25 9.95
N SER A 45 -17.14 -0.01 9.79
CA SER A 45 -18.06 -1.16 9.79
C SER A 45 -18.09 -1.94 11.12
N GLY A 46 -17.12 -1.71 12.00
CA GLY A 46 -16.92 -2.49 13.21
C GLY A 46 -16.33 -3.88 12.95
N GLN A 47 -16.19 -4.30 11.70
CA GLN A 47 -15.68 -5.61 11.36
C GLN A 47 -14.18 -5.57 11.09
N TYR A 48 -13.43 -6.36 11.83
CA TYR A 48 -12.00 -6.51 11.63
C TYR A 48 -11.72 -7.55 10.53
N VAL A 49 -11.40 -7.07 9.31
CA VAL A 49 -11.27 -7.92 8.10
C VAL A 49 -9.90 -7.78 7.40
N PRO A 50 -8.77 -7.86 8.12
CA PRO A 50 -7.45 -7.66 7.53
C PRO A 50 -7.10 -8.72 6.47
N GLY A 51 -7.62 -9.95 6.65
CA GLY A 51 -7.42 -11.04 5.70
C GLY A 51 -8.03 -10.77 4.32
N ILE A 52 -9.21 -10.15 4.27
CA ILE A 52 -9.86 -9.77 3.01
C ILE A 52 -9.06 -8.67 2.31
N MET A 53 -8.60 -7.65 3.05
CA MET A 53 -7.78 -6.58 2.49
C MET A 53 -6.46 -7.10 1.93
N GLY A 54 -5.77 -8.01 2.66
CA GLY A 54 -4.54 -8.65 2.21
C GLY A 54 -4.73 -9.51 0.96
N THR A 55 -5.81 -10.28 0.88
CA THR A 55 -6.12 -11.08 -0.32
C THR A 55 -6.47 -10.22 -1.51
N LEU A 56 -7.22 -9.14 -1.32
CA LEU A 56 -7.55 -8.19 -2.39
C LEU A 56 -6.29 -7.51 -2.94
N PHE A 57 -5.40 -7.06 -2.06
CA PHE A 57 -4.12 -6.51 -2.45
C PHE A 57 -3.28 -7.51 -3.27
N SER A 58 -3.16 -8.75 -2.79
CA SER A 58 -2.41 -9.81 -3.49
C SER A 58 -3.02 -10.16 -4.84
N LEU A 59 -4.36 -10.13 -4.96
CA LEU A 59 -5.05 -10.35 -6.22
C LEU A 59 -4.71 -9.25 -7.22
N VAL A 60 -4.83 -7.99 -6.82
CA VAL A 60 -4.51 -6.84 -7.67
C VAL A 60 -3.04 -6.86 -8.09
N ASP A 61 -2.12 -7.13 -7.16
CA ASP A 61 -0.69 -7.24 -7.43
C ASP A 61 -0.40 -8.28 -8.52
N LYS A 62 -0.99 -9.47 -8.41
CA LYS A 62 -0.83 -10.54 -9.41
C LYS A 62 -1.45 -10.17 -10.77
N LEU A 63 -2.60 -9.53 -10.79
CA LEU A 63 -3.22 -9.06 -12.04
C LEU A 63 -2.34 -8.01 -12.73
N VAL A 64 -1.85 -7.02 -11.99
CA VAL A 64 -0.99 -5.97 -12.53
C VAL A 64 0.34 -6.55 -13.03
N SER A 65 0.95 -7.47 -12.28
CA SER A 65 2.21 -8.13 -12.66
C SER A 65 2.05 -8.96 -13.94
N SER A 66 0.94 -9.70 -14.09
CA SER A 66 0.67 -10.47 -15.29
C SER A 66 0.40 -9.59 -16.51
N LEU A 67 -0.29 -8.46 -16.31
CA LEU A 67 -0.53 -7.49 -17.35
C LEU A 67 0.77 -6.82 -17.82
N GLY A 68 1.65 -6.49 -16.87
CA GLY A 68 2.97 -5.92 -17.14
C GLY A 68 3.81 -6.81 -18.05
N SER A 69 3.91 -8.09 -17.76
CA SER A 69 4.67 -9.06 -18.58
C SER A 69 4.06 -9.22 -19.98
N THR A 70 2.73 -9.19 -20.10
CA THR A 70 2.03 -9.24 -21.38
C THR A 70 2.32 -8.01 -22.23
N ILE A 71 2.31 -6.81 -21.63
CA ILE A 71 2.61 -5.55 -22.33
C ILE A 71 4.05 -5.56 -22.85
N VAL A 72 5.01 -6.00 -22.04
CA VAL A 72 6.41 -6.11 -22.44
C VAL A 72 6.57 -7.11 -23.59
N GLY A 73 5.94 -8.28 -23.49
CA GLY A 73 5.96 -9.29 -24.56
C GLY A 73 5.35 -8.77 -25.86
N ALA A 74 4.22 -8.09 -25.80
CA ALA A 74 3.59 -7.48 -26.97
C ALA A 74 4.46 -6.39 -27.62
N ALA A 75 5.09 -5.53 -26.80
CA ALA A 75 5.97 -4.48 -27.31
C ALA A 75 7.21 -5.06 -28.03
N VAL A 76 7.79 -6.12 -27.49
CA VAL A 76 8.93 -6.83 -28.12
C VAL A 76 8.49 -7.53 -29.41
N ALA A 77 7.30 -8.13 -29.44
CA ALA A 77 6.76 -8.79 -30.65
C ALA A 77 6.49 -7.78 -31.79
N MET A 78 6.05 -6.55 -31.47
CA MET A 78 5.81 -5.51 -32.47
C MET A 78 7.05 -5.10 -33.26
N ILE A 79 8.26 -5.24 -32.69
CA ILE A 79 9.54 -4.97 -33.38
C ILE A 79 10.11 -6.22 -34.07
N GLY A 80 9.33 -7.30 -34.17
CA GLY A 80 9.69 -8.53 -34.88
C GLY A 80 10.64 -9.45 -34.11
N ILE A 81 10.84 -9.24 -32.82
CA ILE A 81 11.63 -10.10 -31.94
C ILE A 81 10.70 -11.14 -31.33
N GLN A 82 10.87 -12.41 -31.68
CA GLN A 82 10.00 -13.50 -31.22
C GLN A 82 10.39 -14.05 -29.84
N THR A 83 11.58 -13.70 -29.35
CA THR A 83 12.08 -14.09 -28.03
C THR A 83 12.57 -12.86 -27.29
N LEU A 84 12.60 -12.92 -25.94
CA LEU A 84 13.16 -11.82 -25.15
C LEU A 84 14.61 -11.56 -25.58
N PRO A 85 15.01 -10.28 -25.79
CA PRO A 85 16.36 -9.93 -26.19
C PRO A 85 17.39 -10.43 -25.18
N ASP A 86 18.40 -11.12 -25.69
CA ASP A 86 19.59 -11.56 -24.95
C ASP A 86 20.80 -10.75 -25.41
N SER A 87 21.91 -10.85 -24.69
CA SER A 87 23.19 -10.18 -25.00
C SER A 87 23.74 -10.45 -26.41
N LYS A 88 23.25 -11.51 -27.07
CA LYS A 88 23.59 -11.92 -28.44
C LYS A 88 22.59 -11.46 -29.50
N THR A 89 21.49 -10.84 -29.10
CA THR A 89 20.45 -10.40 -30.05
C THR A 89 20.96 -9.23 -30.91
N PRO A 90 20.92 -9.31 -32.24
CA PRO A 90 21.38 -8.23 -33.08
C PRO A 90 20.52 -6.97 -32.91
N TYR A 91 21.16 -5.81 -32.93
CA TYR A 91 20.48 -4.53 -32.76
C TYR A 91 19.48 -4.29 -33.91
N SER A 92 18.23 -4.00 -33.55
CA SER A 92 17.19 -3.54 -34.45
C SER A 92 16.89 -2.06 -34.21
N SER A 93 16.63 -1.29 -35.28
CA SER A 93 16.37 0.14 -35.18
C SER A 93 15.15 0.49 -34.32
N GLY A 94 14.17 -0.42 -34.22
CA GLY A 94 12.99 -0.27 -33.33
C GLY A 94 13.26 -0.51 -31.87
N MET A 95 14.34 -1.23 -31.54
CA MET A 95 14.66 -1.63 -30.17
C MET A 95 14.92 -0.43 -29.23
N HIS A 96 15.60 0.60 -29.72
CA HIS A 96 15.84 1.81 -28.97
C HIS A 96 14.53 2.52 -28.58
N GLY A 97 13.59 2.64 -29.51
CA GLY A 97 12.29 3.27 -29.25
C GLY A 97 11.47 2.50 -28.21
N VAL A 98 11.42 1.17 -28.32
CA VAL A 98 10.67 0.33 -27.37
C VAL A 98 11.30 0.40 -25.97
N VAL A 99 12.64 0.38 -25.86
CA VAL A 99 13.33 0.53 -24.58
C VAL A 99 13.04 1.88 -23.95
N LEU A 100 13.10 2.98 -24.71
CA LEU A 100 12.76 4.32 -24.20
C LEU A 100 11.31 4.39 -23.71
N ILE A 101 10.36 3.83 -24.46
CA ILE A 101 8.97 3.83 -24.05
C ILE A 101 8.78 3.03 -22.76
N LEU A 102 9.30 1.82 -22.69
CA LEU A 102 9.11 0.92 -21.54
C LEU A 102 9.84 1.40 -20.29
N PHE A 103 11.05 1.95 -20.42
CA PHE A 103 11.85 2.34 -19.26
C PHE A 103 11.72 3.81 -18.84
N CYS A 104 11.29 4.69 -19.74
CA CYS A 104 11.12 6.10 -19.42
C CYS A 104 9.66 6.52 -19.38
N ILE A 105 8.92 6.30 -20.48
CA ILE A 105 7.56 6.85 -20.60
C ILE A 105 6.59 6.12 -19.69
N VAL A 106 6.61 4.78 -19.67
CA VAL A 106 5.67 4.00 -18.84
C VAL A 106 5.87 4.28 -17.33
N PRO A 107 7.09 4.27 -16.77
CA PRO A 107 7.30 4.65 -15.36
C PRO A 107 6.90 6.10 -15.06
N MET A 108 7.16 7.05 -15.96
CA MET A 108 6.74 8.44 -15.75
C MET A 108 5.22 8.56 -15.66
N ILE A 109 4.48 7.90 -16.53
CA ILE A 109 3.01 7.87 -16.49
C ILE A 109 2.54 7.21 -15.20
N ALA A 110 3.15 6.09 -14.79
CA ALA A 110 2.82 5.40 -13.56
C ALA A 110 3.03 6.30 -12.32
N TRP A 111 4.12 7.05 -12.28
CA TRP A 111 4.39 7.99 -11.18
C TRP A 111 3.39 9.15 -11.15
N LEU A 112 3.05 9.71 -12.29
CA LEU A 112 2.03 10.75 -12.39
C LEU A 112 0.66 10.24 -11.93
N ALA A 113 0.29 9.02 -12.32
CA ALA A 113 -0.94 8.36 -11.88
C ALA A 113 -0.92 8.13 -10.35
N THR A 114 0.20 7.71 -9.79
CA THR A 114 0.36 7.54 -8.34
C THR A 114 0.22 8.87 -7.60
N LEU A 115 0.86 9.94 -8.06
CA LEU A 115 0.72 11.28 -7.47
C LEU A 115 -0.72 11.78 -7.54
N TRP A 116 -1.40 11.51 -8.65
CA TRP A 116 -2.82 11.86 -8.80
C TRP A 116 -3.71 11.07 -7.84
N ALA A 117 -3.47 9.77 -7.69
CA ALA A 117 -4.19 8.91 -6.75
C ALA A 117 -3.93 9.34 -5.29
N MET A 118 -2.69 9.67 -4.94
CA MET A 118 -2.32 10.16 -3.61
C MET A 118 -3.01 11.47 -3.23
N LYS A 119 -3.36 12.31 -4.20
CA LYS A 119 -4.12 13.55 -3.95
C LYS A 119 -5.51 13.28 -3.35
N GLY A 120 -6.12 12.13 -3.67
CA GLY A 120 -7.40 11.69 -3.10
C GLY A 120 -7.27 10.95 -1.76
N TYR A 121 -6.05 10.65 -1.31
CA TYR A 121 -5.82 9.89 -0.09
C TYR A 121 -5.93 10.78 1.14
N THR A 122 -6.99 10.59 1.93
CA THR A 122 -7.33 11.43 3.09
C THR A 122 -6.87 10.84 4.42
N LEU A 123 -6.37 9.60 4.43
CA LEU A 123 -5.90 8.92 5.64
C LEU A 123 -4.50 9.40 6.05
N THR A 124 -4.44 10.64 6.53
CA THR A 124 -3.18 11.21 7.05
C THR A 124 -2.80 10.56 8.38
N GLY A 125 -1.51 10.64 8.76
CA GLY A 125 -1.01 10.05 10.00
C GLY A 125 -1.73 10.57 11.26
N ALA A 126 -2.17 11.84 11.29
CA ALA A 126 -2.96 12.39 12.38
C ALA A 126 -4.35 11.72 12.46
N ARG A 127 -5.03 11.62 11.32
CA ARG A 127 -6.36 10.98 11.24
C ARG A 127 -6.29 9.49 11.56
N MET A 128 -5.21 8.82 11.16
CA MET A 128 -5.01 7.40 11.51
C MET A 128 -4.83 7.17 13.00
N LYS A 129 -4.17 8.06 13.72
CA LYS A 129 -4.07 7.99 15.18
C LYS A 129 -5.44 8.08 15.85
N GLU A 130 -6.29 9.00 15.39
CA GLU A 130 -7.67 9.13 15.88
C GLU A 130 -8.48 7.84 15.64
N ILE A 131 -8.41 7.28 14.43
CA ILE A 131 -9.09 6.04 14.06
C ILE A 131 -8.61 4.87 14.93
N GLN A 132 -7.30 4.74 15.11
CA GLN A 132 -6.71 3.68 15.91
C GLN A 132 -7.09 3.79 17.39
N ALA A 133 -7.15 5.00 17.95
CA ALA A 133 -7.61 5.23 19.32
C ALA A 133 -9.07 4.77 19.51
N VAL A 134 -9.96 5.15 18.59
CA VAL A 134 -11.37 4.71 18.64
C VAL A 134 -11.48 3.20 18.51
N ASN A 135 -10.76 2.59 17.58
CA ASN A 135 -10.75 1.14 17.40
C ASN A 135 -10.21 0.40 18.63
N ALA A 136 -9.19 0.95 19.30
CA ALA A 136 -8.63 0.37 20.52
C ALA A 136 -9.66 0.34 21.66
N VAL A 137 -10.35 1.45 21.90
CA VAL A 137 -11.40 1.52 22.93
C VAL A 137 -12.55 0.58 22.63
N ARG A 138 -13.06 0.54 21.39
CA ARG A 138 -14.12 -0.39 20.99
C ARG A 138 -13.71 -1.84 21.20
N LYS A 139 -12.48 -2.18 20.81
CA LYS A 139 -11.93 -3.53 20.99
C LYS A 139 -11.81 -3.90 22.48
N HIS A 140 -11.37 -2.96 23.32
CA HIS A 140 -11.29 -3.16 24.77
C HIS A 140 -12.69 -3.40 25.36
N ALA A 141 -13.66 -2.57 25.04
CA ALA A 141 -15.04 -2.70 25.52
C ALA A 141 -15.69 -4.04 25.11
N VAL A 142 -15.44 -4.47 23.86
CA VAL A 142 -15.93 -5.78 23.40
C VAL A 142 -15.26 -6.92 24.15
N SER A 143 -13.97 -6.80 24.52
CA SER A 143 -13.28 -7.81 25.34
C SER A 143 -13.80 -7.87 26.77
N GLU A 144 -14.41 -6.80 27.29
CA GLU A 144 -15.06 -6.71 28.58
C GLU A 144 -16.53 -7.18 28.57
N GLY A 145 -17.04 -7.59 27.40
CA GLY A 145 -18.39 -8.14 27.27
C GLY A 145 -19.45 -7.15 26.75
N THR A 146 -19.06 -5.95 26.36
CA THR A 146 -19.97 -5.00 25.70
C THR A 146 -20.26 -5.49 24.28
N SER A 147 -21.49 -5.35 23.79
CA SER A 147 -21.79 -5.68 22.41
C SER A 147 -21.09 -4.74 21.43
N LEU A 148 -20.73 -5.25 20.24
CA LEU A 148 -20.08 -4.43 19.23
C LEU A 148 -20.92 -3.22 18.82
N GLU A 149 -22.25 -3.40 18.72
CA GLU A 149 -23.19 -2.34 18.37
C GLU A 149 -23.19 -1.22 19.40
N GLU A 150 -23.25 -1.57 20.69
CA GLU A 150 -23.18 -0.60 21.79
C GLU A 150 -21.83 0.11 21.83
N ALA A 151 -20.74 -0.61 21.59
CA ALA A 151 -19.40 -0.01 21.53
C ALA A 151 -19.28 0.97 20.36
N MET A 152 -19.85 0.66 19.20
CA MET A 152 -19.87 1.55 18.04
C MET A 152 -20.75 2.77 18.25
N GLU A 153 -21.86 2.64 18.98
CA GLU A 153 -22.76 3.76 19.26
C GLU A 153 -22.17 4.69 20.31
N LYS A 154 -21.49 4.17 21.30
CA LYS A 154 -20.89 4.92 22.42
C LYS A 154 -19.64 5.70 22.02
N TRP A 155 -18.76 5.12 21.20
CA TRP A 155 -17.51 5.74 20.78
C TRP A 155 -17.51 5.96 19.26
N LYS A 156 -18.19 7.00 18.80
CA LYS A 156 -18.30 7.33 17.37
C LYS A 156 -17.09 8.11 16.86
N THR A 157 -16.60 9.01 17.70
CA THR A 157 -15.54 9.94 17.31
C THR A 157 -14.38 9.90 18.31
N TYR A 158 -13.25 10.50 17.92
CA TYR A 158 -12.08 10.61 18.78
C TYR A 158 -12.36 11.41 20.08
N GLU A 159 -13.32 12.34 20.04
CA GLU A 159 -13.73 13.12 21.22
C GLU A 159 -14.33 12.25 22.31
N ASP A 160 -15.04 11.18 21.93
CA ASP A 160 -15.68 10.23 22.85
C ASP A 160 -14.70 9.28 23.54
N VAL A 161 -13.43 9.27 23.10
CA VAL A 161 -12.40 8.36 23.58
C VAL A 161 -11.86 8.83 24.95
N PRO A 162 -11.78 7.94 25.96
CA PRO A 162 -11.15 8.25 27.23
C PRO A 162 -9.68 8.67 27.08
N GLU A 163 -9.19 9.54 27.99
CA GLU A 163 -7.83 10.08 27.93
C GLU A 163 -6.72 9.01 27.97
N GLU A 164 -7.00 7.87 28.59
CA GLU A 164 -6.07 6.73 28.68
C GLU A 164 -5.81 6.02 27.34
N PHE A 165 -6.64 6.27 26.31
CA PHE A 165 -6.50 5.72 24.96
C PHE A 165 -6.12 6.77 23.90
N LYS A 166 -6.00 8.03 24.27
CA LYS A 166 -5.57 9.15 23.42
C LYS A 166 -4.05 9.27 23.42
#